data_31543c26e88b7db1f2e147a9f0c2727d
#
_entry.id   31543c26e88b7db1f2e147a9f0c2727d
#
_cell.length_a   1.000
_cell.length_b   1.000
_cell.length_c   1.000
_cell.angle_alpha   90.00
_cell.angle_beta   90.00
_cell.angle_gamma   90.00
#
_symmetry.space_group_name_H-M   'P 1'
#
loop_
_entity.id
_entity.type
_entity.pdbx_description
1 polymer ?
#
loop_
_entity_poly.entity_id
_entity_poly.type
_entity_poly.pdbx_seq_one_letter_code
_entity_poly.pdbx_strand_id
1 'polypeptide(L)'
;MWQTQQTCDNYPPLFANHRLHTKKDIMSALPGLYYKDVRKPIIIEKGRMWCHPVNTAMWRENINPDQKFVVLVRPIEDVMKSLVSLRIKNNHQGDLYEDLMQPGAEPIFRTAAAIALCKTQPQENFLYIDYRDLVSQPLKVLDLIYDFYGWDKFQHNVKKVKQVFTEDDAHHGLDGMHKIRETISVKKVNVDLPPKVAEFCEELNKMIYDKQIDVKWACNNS
;
A
#
# COMPACT_ATOMS: atom_id res chain seq x y z
N MET A 1 -0.30 16.33 -3.03
CA MET A 1 -1.22 16.18 -4.17
C MET A 1 -2.68 16.32 -3.76
N TRP A 2 -3.23 15.52 -2.85
CA TRP A 2 -4.63 15.65 -2.41
C TRP A 2 -4.95 17.05 -1.84
N GLN A 3 -4.13 17.61 -0.97
CA GLN A 3 -4.30 18.99 -0.46
C GLN A 3 -4.26 20.02 -1.57
N THR A 4 -3.38 19.86 -2.55
CA THR A 4 -3.31 20.77 -3.72
C THR A 4 -4.58 20.67 -4.54
N GLN A 5 -5.10 19.46 -4.76
CA GLN A 5 -6.38 19.27 -5.45
C GLN A 5 -7.53 19.93 -4.70
N GLN A 6 -7.63 19.70 -3.38
CA GLN A 6 -8.67 20.34 -2.55
C GLN A 6 -8.57 21.88 -2.60
N THR A 7 -7.36 22.41 -2.55
CA THR A 7 -7.16 23.87 -2.69
C THR A 7 -7.67 24.36 -4.03
N CYS A 8 -7.35 23.66 -5.12
CA CYS A 8 -7.87 24.00 -6.44
C CYS A 8 -9.40 23.94 -6.52
N ASP A 9 -10.01 22.92 -5.91
CA ASP A 9 -11.46 22.72 -5.92
C ASP A 9 -12.21 23.74 -5.05
N ASN A 10 -11.60 24.19 -3.95
CA ASN A 10 -12.20 25.17 -3.04
C ASN A 10 -12.07 26.64 -3.53
N TYR A 11 -11.21 26.90 -4.51
CA TYR A 11 -11.00 28.24 -5.05
C TYR A 11 -11.21 28.31 -6.57
N PRO A 12 -12.41 27.94 -7.09
CA PRO A 12 -12.69 27.98 -8.52
C PRO A 12 -12.45 29.37 -9.18
N PRO A 13 -12.73 30.50 -8.51
CA PRO A 13 -12.50 31.82 -9.10
C PRO A 13 -11.03 32.10 -9.40
N LEU A 14 -10.11 31.51 -8.62
CA LEU A 14 -8.68 31.67 -8.85
C LEU A 14 -8.27 31.12 -10.21
N PHE A 15 -8.84 29.95 -10.58
CA PHE A 15 -8.55 29.29 -11.85
C PHE A 15 -9.39 29.82 -13.02
N ALA A 16 -10.63 30.26 -12.76
CA ALA A 16 -11.47 30.84 -13.78
C ALA A 16 -10.87 32.14 -14.41
N ASN A 17 -10.10 32.88 -13.62
CA ASN A 17 -9.44 34.12 -14.07
C ASN A 17 -8.00 33.91 -14.53
N HIS A 18 -7.39 32.76 -14.30
CA HIS A 18 -6.04 32.41 -14.77
C HIS A 18 -6.11 31.75 -16.14
N ARG A 19 -5.65 32.44 -17.16
CA ARG A 19 -5.62 31.96 -18.55
C ARG A 19 -4.42 31.09 -18.87
N LEU A 20 -3.46 30.98 -17.95
CA LEU A 20 -2.17 30.33 -18.21
C LEU A 20 -2.08 28.85 -17.71
N HIS A 21 -2.79 28.55 -16.63
CA HIS A 21 -2.70 27.21 -16.03
C HIS A 21 -4.04 26.72 -15.53
N THR A 22 -4.39 25.48 -15.86
CA THR A 22 -5.55 24.79 -15.33
C THR A 22 -5.15 24.00 -14.08
N LYS A 23 -6.15 23.55 -13.31
CA LYS A 23 -5.92 22.59 -12.21
C LYS A 23 -5.12 21.38 -12.72
N LYS A 24 -5.45 20.86 -13.89
CA LYS A 24 -4.77 19.73 -14.50
C LYS A 24 -3.29 20.01 -14.77
N ASP A 25 -2.96 21.20 -15.28
CA ASP A 25 -1.56 21.59 -15.55
C ASP A 25 -0.74 21.60 -14.25
N ILE A 26 -1.30 22.15 -13.17
CA ILE A 26 -0.64 22.20 -11.86
C ILE A 26 -0.44 20.79 -11.31
N MET A 27 -1.49 19.97 -11.33
CA MET A 27 -1.44 18.61 -10.77
C MET A 27 -0.49 17.71 -11.55
N SER A 28 -0.46 17.82 -12.88
CA SER A 28 0.42 17.02 -13.73
C SER A 28 1.90 17.39 -13.58
N ALA A 29 2.20 18.64 -13.21
CA ALA A 29 3.58 19.08 -12.98
C ALA A 29 4.18 18.57 -11.65
N LEU A 30 3.35 18.25 -10.64
CA LEU A 30 3.81 17.89 -9.30
C LEU A 30 4.76 16.69 -9.27
N PRO A 31 4.52 15.56 -9.95
CA PRO A 31 5.46 14.44 -9.96
C PRO A 31 6.82 14.85 -10.55
N GLY A 32 6.83 15.62 -11.63
CA GLY A 32 8.06 16.12 -12.25
C GLY A 32 8.89 17.00 -11.32
N LEU A 33 8.23 17.83 -10.51
CA LEU A 33 8.90 18.66 -9.50
C LEU A 33 9.41 17.81 -8.33
N TYR A 34 8.61 16.88 -7.84
CA TYR A 34 8.97 16.03 -6.69
C TYR A 34 10.16 15.11 -7.01
N TYR A 35 10.17 14.52 -8.22
CA TYR A 35 11.20 13.59 -8.66
C TYR A 35 12.25 14.23 -9.58
N LYS A 36 12.38 15.55 -9.61
CA LYS A 36 13.24 16.30 -10.53
C LYS A 36 14.70 15.82 -10.61
N ASP A 37 15.21 15.29 -9.49
CA ASP A 37 16.60 14.82 -9.36
C ASP A 37 16.74 13.30 -9.59
N VAL A 38 15.64 12.58 -9.78
CA VAL A 38 15.63 11.14 -10.05
C VAL A 38 15.92 10.90 -11.53
N ARG A 39 17.00 10.16 -11.82
CA ARG A 39 17.45 9.82 -13.19
C ARG A 39 17.09 8.38 -13.59
N LYS A 40 16.15 7.76 -12.91
CA LYS A 40 15.68 6.41 -13.23
C LYS A 40 14.50 6.45 -14.20
N PRO A 41 14.43 5.51 -15.18
CA PRO A 41 13.32 5.47 -16.13
C PRO A 41 12.00 5.06 -15.49
N ILE A 42 12.04 4.36 -14.35
CA ILE A 42 10.90 3.86 -13.61
C ILE A 42 10.97 4.38 -12.18
N ILE A 43 9.86 4.95 -11.72
CA ILE A 43 9.67 5.38 -10.33
C ILE A 43 8.50 4.59 -9.76
N ILE A 44 8.73 3.93 -8.64
CA ILE A 44 7.70 3.18 -7.91
C ILE A 44 7.44 3.91 -6.61
N GLU A 45 6.21 4.34 -6.41
CA GLU A 45 5.74 4.97 -5.19
C GLU A 45 5.01 3.93 -4.34
N LYS A 46 5.30 3.90 -3.04
CA LYS A 46 4.61 3.04 -2.08
C LYS A 46 3.75 3.86 -1.14
N GLY A 47 2.46 3.54 -1.04
CA GLY A 47 1.58 4.15 -0.05
C GLY A 47 0.34 3.31 0.17
N ARG A 48 -0.08 3.16 1.43
CA ARG A 48 -1.26 2.36 1.79
C ARG A 48 -2.55 2.87 1.18
N MET A 49 -2.64 4.17 0.97
CA MET A 49 -3.85 4.83 0.47
C MET A 49 -3.89 5.02 -1.05
N TRP A 50 -2.85 4.61 -1.79
CA TRP A 50 -2.85 4.78 -3.25
C TRP A 50 -3.96 4.02 -3.96
N CYS A 51 -4.40 2.88 -3.42
CA CYS A 51 -5.52 2.12 -3.97
C CYS A 51 -6.90 2.71 -3.62
N HIS A 52 -7.00 3.73 -2.75
CA HIS A 52 -8.28 4.35 -2.42
C HIS A 52 -8.86 5.08 -3.64
N PRO A 53 -10.18 4.94 -3.94
CA PRO A 53 -10.81 5.48 -5.15
C PRO A 53 -10.53 6.96 -5.40
N VAL A 54 -10.54 7.78 -4.38
CA VAL A 54 -10.25 9.22 -4.49
C VAL A 54 -8.82 9.47 -5.02
N ASN A 55 -7.85 8.71 -4.55
CA ASN A 55 -6.45 8.86 -4.96
C ASN A 55 -6.22 8.31 -6.37
N THR A 56 -6.84 7.17 -6.71
CA THR A 56 -6.74 6.60 -8.06
C THR A 56 -7.43 7.50 -9.09
N ALA A 57 -8.60 8.06 -8.77
CA ALA A 57 -9.30 9.01 -9.63
C ALA A 57 -8.45 10.28 -9.85
N MET A 58 -7.94 10.88 -8.78
CA MET A 58 -7.07 12.05 -8.84
C MET A 58 -5.87 11.81 -9.77
N TRP A 59 -5.23 10.63 -9.64
CA TRP A 59 -4.07 10.29 -10.45
C TRP A 59 -4.43 10.11 -11.93
N ARG A 60 -5.49 9.35 -12.21
CA ARG A 60 -5.96 9.10 -13.58
C ARG A 60 -6.42 10.37 -14.29
N GLU A 61 -7.15 11.24 -13.59
CA GLU A 61 -7.67 12.48 -14.17
C GLU A 61 -6.58 13.49 -14.50
N ASN A 62 -5.55 13.61 -13.65
CA ASN A 62 -4.62 14.71 -13.72
C ASN A 62 -3.22 14.33 -14.22
N ILE A 63 -2.81 13.05 -14.11
CA ILE A 63 -1.43 12.64 -14.36
C ILE A 63 -1.34 11.60 -15.45
N ASN A 64 -1.94 10.42 -15.22
CA ASN A 64 -1.87 9.31 -16.14
C ASN A 64 -3.16 8.47 -16.10
N PRO A 65 -4.00 8.49 -17.14
CA PRO A 65 -5.25 7.72 -17.19
C PRO A 65 -5.01 6.20 -17.14
N ASP A 66 -3.86 5.75 -17.64
CA ASP A 66 -3.50 4.32 -17.72
C ASP A 66 -2.63 3.87 -16.53
N GLN A 67 -2.65 4.65 -15.43
CA GLN A 67 -1.87 4.31 -14.24
C GLN A 67 -2.23 2.92 -13.72
N LYS A 68 -1.22 2.10 -13.58
CA LYS A 68 -1.34 0.75 -13.02
C LYS A 68 -0.95 0.73 -11.54
N PHE A 69 -1.63 -0.13 -10.78
CA PHE A 69 -1.45 -0.28 -9.34
C PHE A 69 -1.23 -1.75 -8.98
N VAL A 70 -0.20 -2.01 -8.20
CA VAL A 70 -0.01 -3.31 -7.54
C VAL A 70 -0.48 -3.17 -6.10
N VAL A 71 -1.45 -3.99 -5.71
CA VAL A 71 -2.05 -3.98 -4.38
C VAL A 71 -1.55 -5.19 -3.61
N LEU A 72 -0.64 -4.96 -2.65
CA LEU A 72 -0.15 -6.01 -1.77
C LEU A 72 -1.13 -6.22 -0.62
N VAL A 73 -1.74 -7.39 -0.59
CA VAL A 73 -2.73 -7.79 0.42
C VAL A 73 -2.09 -8.76 1.39
N ARG A 74 -2.24 -8.49 2.68
CA ARG A 74 -1.77 -9.39 3.74
C ARG A 74 -2.92 -9.70 4.68
N PRO A 75 -3.09 -10.98 5.13
CA PRO A 75 -4.10 -11.31 6.13
C PRO A 75 -3.99 -10.41 7.35
N ILE A 76 -5.11 -9.87 7.80
CA ILE A 76 -5.14 -8.90 8.90
C ILE A 76 -4.61 -9.53 10.19
N GLU A 77 -4.88 -10.80 10.41
CA GLU A 77 -4.32 -11.57 11.52
C GLU A 77 -2.77 -11.54 11.53
N ASP A 78 -2.14 -11.72 10.36
CA ASP A 78 -0.68 -11.68 10.24
C ASP A 78 -0.12 -10.28 10.48
N VAL A 79 -0.86 -9.25 10.07
CA VAL A 79 -0.51 -7.84 10.32
C VAL A 79 -0.62 -7.56 11.81
N MET A 80 -1.73 -7.95 12.46
CA MET A 80 -1.96 -7.78 13.90
C MET A 80 -0.87 -8.46 14.71
N LYS A 81 -0.60 -9.74 14.47
CA LYS A 81 0.48 -10.48 15.15
C LYS A 81 1.84 -9.81 15.00
N SER A 82 2.13 -9.29 13.81
CA SER A 82 3.40 -8.59 13.53
C SER A 82 3.54 -7.30 14.32
N LEU A 83 2.49 -6.49 14.38
CA LEU A 83 2.48 -5.23 15.14
C LEU A 83 2.57 -5.49 16.64
N VAL A 84 1.79 -6.44 17.15
CA VAL A 84 1.83 -6.81 18.57
C VAL A 84 3.19 -7.35 18.98
N SER A 85 3.81 -8.21 18.15
CA SER A 85 5.17 -8.68 18.39
C SER A 85 6.18 -7.54 18.46
N LEU A 86 6.00 -6.51 17.64
CA LEU A 86 6.85 -5.32 17.64
C LEU A 86 6.60 -4.47 18.89
N ARG A 87 5.35 -4.28 19.31
CA ARG A 87 4.98 -3.60 20.57
C ARG A 87 5.57 -4.26 21.79
N ILE A 88 5.46 -5.59 21.88
CA ILE A 88 6.07 -6.36 22.97
C ILE A 88 7.59 -6.14 23.00
N LYS A 89 8.26 -6.22 21.86
CA LYS A 89 9.70 -5.99 21.74
C LYS A 89 10.11 -4.59 22.19
N ASN A 90 9.27 -3.60 21.96
CA ASN A 90 9.51 -2.19 22.32
C ASN A 90 8.96 -1.80 23.69
N ASN A 91 8.57 -2.76 24.53
CA ASN A 91 8.01 -2.51 25.85
C ASN A 91 6.85 -1.49 25.84
N HIS A 92 5.95 -1.63 24.86
CA HIS A 92 4.80 -0.74 24.71
C HIS A 92 4.00 -0.67 26.01
N GLN A 93 3.66 0.55 26.42
CA GLN A 93 2.87 0.78 27.63
C GLN A 93 1.37 0.82 27.25
N GLY A 94 0.55 0.12 28.02
CA GLY A 94 -0.90 0.03 27.79
C GLY A 94 -1.34 -1.23 27.08
N ASP A 95 -2.58 -1.23 26.60
CA ASP A 95 -3.15 -2.36 25.87
C ASP A 95 -2.48 -2.54 24.50
N LEU A 96 -2.24 -3.79 24.13
CA LEU A 96 -1.52 -4.12 22.88
C LEU A 96 -2.39 -4.01 21.64
N TYR A 97 -3.72 -3.96 21.79
CA TYR A 97 -4.71 -4.14 20.72
C TYR A 97 -5.69 -2.99 20.58
N GLU A 98 -6.08 -2.34 21.68
CA GLU A 98 -7.25 -1.44 21.75
C GLU A 98 -7.24 -0.37 20.64
N ASP A 99 -6.16 0.37 20.51
CA ASP A 99 -6.02 1.42 19.51
C ASP A 99 -5.92 0.87 18.07
N LEU A 100 -5.38 -0.35 17.88
CA LEU A 100 -5.32 -1.02 16.58
C LEU A 100 -6.70 -1.49 16.10
N MET A 101 -7.64 -1.71 17.00
CA MET A 101 -8.99 -2.15 16.70
C MET A 101 -9.99 -1.00 16.54
N GLN A 102 -9.57 0.25 16.77
CA GLN A 102 -10.48 1.39 16.64
C GLN A 102 -10.95 1.57 15.19
N PRO A 103 -12.24 1.91 14.98
CA PRO A 103 -12.72 2.29 13.65
C PRO A 103 -11.88 3.44 13.07
N GLY A 104 -11.39 3.27 11.86
CA GLY A 104 -10.53 4.26 11.22
C GLY A 104 -9.06 4.23 11.64
N ALA A 105 -8.65 3.29 12.50
CA ALA A 105 -7.25 3.16 12.92
C ALA A 105 -6.33 2.75 11.77
N GLU A 106 -5.18 3.39 11.70
CA GLU A 106 -4.03 2.96 10.91
C GLU A 106 -3.15 2.01 11.75
N PRO A 107 -2.53 1.00 11.13
CA PRO A 107 -2.57 0.61 9.71
C PRO A 107 -3.61 -0.47 9.38
N ILE A 108 -4.46 -0.87 10.33
CA ILE A 108 -5.36 -2.03 10.20
C ILE A 108 -6.64 -1.66 9.45
N PHE A 109 -7.55 -0.95 10.11
CA PHE A 109 -8.90 -0.70 9.59
C PHE A 109 -8.89 0.11 8.28
N ARG A 110 -8.18 1.24 8.25
CA ARG A 110 -8.14 2.11 7.06
C ARG A 110 -7.53 1.43 5.85
N THR A 111 -6.52 0.59 6.06
CA THR A 111 -5.91 -0.18 4.97
C THR A 111 -6.86 -1.24 4.44
N ALA A 112 -7.56 -1.98 5.32
CA ALA A 112 -8.56 -2.96 4.91
C ALA A 112 -9.70 -2.30 4.12
N ALA A 113 -10.23 -1.17 4.62
CA ALA A 113 -11.26 -0.40 3.96
C ALA A 113 -10.80 0.13 2.58
N ALA A 114 -9.57 0.62 2.47
CA ALA A 114 -9.02 1.09 1.19
C ALA A 114 -8.91 -0.04 0.17
N ILE A 115 -8.48 -1.24 0.58
CA ILE A 115 -8.42 -2.43 -0.30
C ILE A 115 -9.82 -2.85 -0.73
N ALA A 116 -10.78 -2.91 0.19
CA ALA A 116 -12.17 -3.25 -0.13
C ALA A 116 -12.77 -2.25 -1.12
N LEU A 117 -12.60 -0.95 -0.91
CA LEU A 117 -13.03 0.10 -1.83
C LEU A 117 -12.29 0.06 -3.17
N CYS A 118 -11.00 -0.34 -3.20
CA CYS A 118 -10.26 -0.52 -4.42
C CYS A 118 -10.94 -1.54 -5.34
N LYS A 119 -11.44 -2.64 -4.78
CA LYS A 119 -12.11 -3.71 -5.53
C LYS A 119 -13.41 -3.27 -6.20
N THR A 120 -14.03 -2.18 -5.77
CA THR A 120 -15.26 -1.63 -6.38
C THR A 120 -14.99 -0.79 -7.64
N GLN A 121 -13.71 -0.54 -7.98
CA GLN A 121 -13.31 0.22 -9.15
C GLN A 121 -13.16 -0.69 -10.38
N PRO A 122 -13.10 -0.14 -11.60
CA PRO A 122 -12.67 -0.89 -12.79
C PRO A 122 -11.30 -1.53 -12.58
N GLN A 123 -11.19 -2.86 -12.85
CA GLN A 123 -10.07 -3.68 -12.38
C GLN A 123 -8.91 -3.86 -13.37
N GLU A 124 -9.03 -3.36 -14.59
CA GLU A 124 -8.04 -3.55 -15.67
C GLU A 124 -6.63 -3.05 -15.33
N ASN A 125 -6.53 -2.06 -14.44
CA ASN A 125 -5.26 -1.45 -14.04
C ASN A 125 -4.82 -1.86 -12.62
N PHE A 126 -5.38 -2.93 -12.06
CA PHE A 126 -5.00 -3.43 -10.74
C PHE A 126 -4.48 -4.87 -10.83
N LEU A 127 -3.39 -5.13 -10.09
CA LEU A 127 -2.87 -6.47 -9.84
C LEU A 127 -2.81 -6.68 -8.32
N TYR A 128 -3.54 -7.67 -7.81
CA TYR A 128 -3.50 -8.03 -6.39
C TYR A 128 -2.47 -9.12 -6.14
N ILE A 129 -1.71 -8.96 -5.07
CA ILE A 129 -0.69 -9.90 -4.64
C ILE A 129 -0.96 -10.28 -3.19
N ASP A 130 -1.16 -11.57 -2.91
CA ASP A 130 -1.14 -12.05 -1.54
C ASP A 130 0.29 -12.01 -1.02
N TYR A 131 0.48 -11.44 0.17
CA TYR A 131 1.79 -11.37 0.82
C TYR A 131 2.42 -12.76 1.01
N ARG A 132 1.61 -13.79 1.25
CA ARG A 132 2.07 -15.18 1.41
C ARG A 132 2.72 -15.71 0.13
N ASP A 133 2.14 -15.38 -1.03
CA ASP A 133 2.73 -15.74 -2.33
C ASP A 133 4.04 -15.00 -2.56
N LEU A 134 4.09 -13.70 -2.25
CA LEU A 134 5.31 -12.91 -2.38
C LEU A 134 6.47 -13.48 -1.54
N VAL A 135 6.21 -13.94 -0.31
CA VAL A 135 7.29 -14.45 0.55
C VAL A 135 7.63 -15.92 0.31
N SER A 136 6.71 -16.71 -0.25
CA SER A 136 6.94 -18.13 -0.59
C SER A 136 7.51 -18.33 -1.99
N GLN A 137 7.11 -17.51 -2.96
CA GLN A 137 7.48 -17.60 -4.37
C GLN A 137 7.93 -16.22 -4.93
N PRO A 138 8.89 -15.52 -4.31
CA PRO A 138 9.17 -14.12 -4.59
C PRO A 138 9.55 -13.87 -6.06
N LEU A 139 10.36 -14.73 -6.67
CA LEU A 139 10.78 -14.52 -8.07
C LEU A 139 9.61 -14.67 -9.04
N LYS A 140 8.73 -15.64 -8.81
CA LYS A 140 7.52 -15.82 -9.63
C LYS A 140 6.59 -14.61 -9.53
N VAL A 141 6.38 -14.09 -8.32
CA VAL A 141 5.53 -12.91 -8.11
C VAL A 141 6.15 -11.66 -8.75
N LEU A 142 7.47 -11.48 -8.65
CA LEU A 142 8.16 -10.38 -9.32
C LEU A 142 8.02 -10.47 -10.83
N ASP A 143 8.15 -11.65 -11.43
CA ASP A 143 7.94 -11.86 -12.86
C ASP A 143 6.52 -11.45 -13.30
N LEU A 144 5.50 -11.80 -12.51
CA LEU A 144 4.12 -11.40 -12.79
C LEU A 144 3.91 -9.88 -12.70
N ILE A 145 4.63 -9.19 -11.78
CA ILE A 145 4.63 -7.73 -11.71
C ILE A 145 5.24 -7.13 -12.98
N TYR A 146 6.39 -7.66 -13.42
CA TYR A 146 7.04 -7.21 -14.66
C TYR A 146 6.13 -7.40 -15.88
N ASP A 147 5.51 -8.56 -16.00
CA ASP A 147 4.55 -8.85 -17.07
C ASP A 147 3.34 -7.91 -17.02
N PHE A 148 2.82 -7.61 -15.82
CA PHE A 148 1.70 -6.67 -15.64
C PHE A 148 2.02 -5.25 -16.11
N TYR A 149 3.23 -4.77 -15.82
CA TYR A 149 3.67 -3.45 -16.28
C TYR A 149 4.17 -3.45 -17.74
N GLY A 150 4.50 -4.61 -18.29
CA GLY A 150 5.15 -4.74 -19.60
C GLY A 150 6.62 -4.30 -19.58
N TRP A 151 7.29 -4.54 -18.46
CA TRP A 151 8.70 -4.20 -18.28
C TRP A 151 9.60 -5.41 -18.59
N ASP A 152 10.84 -5.12 -19.01
CA ASP A 152 11.88 -6.14 -19.14
C ASP A 152 12.18 -6.77 -17.78
N LYS A 153 12.25 -8.10 -17.73
CA LYS A 153 12.49 -8.82 -16.47
C LYS A 153 13.91 -8.58 -15.97
N PHE A 154 14.02 -8.33 -14.68
CA PHE A 154 15.28 -8.17 -13.98
C PHE A 154 15.56 -9.37 -13.05
N GLN A 155 16.79 -9.88 -13.05
CA GLN A 155 17.18 -10.97 -12.18
C GLN A 155 17.41 -10.48 -10.75
N HIS A 156 16.45 -10.72 -9.86
CA HIS A 156 16.51 -10.31 -8.46
C HIS A 156 17.26 -11.32 -7.58
N ASN A 157 18.04 -10.81 -6.64
CA ASN A 157 18.63 -11.63 -5.58
C ASN A 157 17.81 -11.49 -4.29
N VAL A 158 16.83 -12.38 -4.12
CA VAL A 158 15.90 -12.38 -2.97
C VAL A 158 16.52 -12.86 -1.66
N LYS A 159 17.77 -13.38 -1.71
CA LYS A 159 18.54 -13.82 -0.54
C LYS A 159 19.56 -12.77 -0.07
N LYS A 160 19.67 -11.65 -0.78
CA LYS A 160 20.64 -10.59 -0.48
C LYS A 160 20.00 -9.22 -0.74
N VAL A 161 18.86 -8.98 -0.11
CA VAL A 161 18.17 -7.70 -0.19
C VAL A 161 18.93 -6.67 0.64
N LYS A 162 19.23 -5.53 0.03
CA LYS A 162 19.97 -4.46 0.68
C LYS A 162 19.03 -3.31 1.02
N GLN A 163 18.98 -2.94 2.29
CA GLN A 163 18.31 -1.70 2.72
C GLN A 163 19.19 -0.51 2.31
N VAL A 164 18.68 0.37 1.47
CA VAL A 164 19.40 1.53 0.94
C VAL A 164 19.17 2.77 1.80
N PHE A 165 17.99 2.86 2.42
CA PHE A 165 17.60 3.97 3.29
C PHE A 165 17.08 3.41 4.61
N THR A 166 17.49 4.03 5.72
CA THR A 166 17.00 3.67 7.06
C THR A 166 16.04 4.76 7.53
N GLU A 167 14.81 4.37 7.82
CA GLU A 167 13.81 5.27 8.40
C GLU A 167 14.07 5.45 9.90
N ASP A 168 13.77 6.63 10.42
CA ASP A 168 13.81 6.91 11.85
C ASP A 168 12.51 6.43 12.51
N ASP A 169 12.53 5.21 13.01
CA ASP A 169 11.39 4.58 13.67
C ASP A 169 11.04 5.18 15.03
N ALA A 170 11.89 6.07 15.58
CA ALA A 170 11.63 6.74 16.86
C ALA A 170 10.35 7.60 16.80
N HIS A 171 10.05 8.21 15.64
CA HIS A 171 8.81 8.95 15.44
C HIS A 171 7.54 8.10 15.61
N HIS A 172 7.65 6.77 15.48
CA HIS A 172 6.54 5.84 15.62
C HIS A 172 6.53 5.15 16.99
N GLY A 173 7.56 5.36 17.82
CA GLY A 173 7.74 4.66 19.09
C GLY A 173 7.91 3.15 18.96
N LEU A 174 8.27 2.65 17.75
CA LEU A 174 8.33 1.23 17.40
C LEU A 174 9.64 0.91 16.67
N ASP A 175 10.76 0.87 17.39
CA ASP A 175 12.07 0.57 16.81
C ASP A 175 12.07 -0.74 16.00
N GLY A 176 12.61 -0.65 14.78
CA GLY A 176 12.69 -1.75 13.81
C GLY A 176 11.41 -1.99 13.00
N MET A 177 10.43 -1.07 13.03
CA MET A 177 9.20 -1.15 12.25
C MET A 177 9.49 -1.21 10.74
N HIS A 178 10.42 -0.41 10.25
CA HIS A 178 10.81 -0.33 8.83
C HIS A 178 12.11 -1.07 8.51
N LYS A 179 12.61 -1.89 9.43
CA LYS A 179 13.81 -2.69 9.17
C LYS A 179 13.56 -3.75 8.09
N ILE A 180 14.26 -3.63 6.98
CA ILE A 180 14.21 -4.60 5.88
C ILE A 180 15.13 -5.78 6.18
N ARG A 181 14.62 -7.00 5.99
CA ARG A 181 15.41 -8.23 6.13
C ARG A 181 16.19 -8.50 4.85
N GLU A 182 17.40 -9.03 5.00
CA GLU A 182 18.26 -9.38 3.86
C GLU A 182 17.68 -10.50 2.99
N THR A 183 16.80 -11.33 3.55
CA THR A 183 16.20 -12.45 2.81
C THR A 183 14.68 -12.35 2.84
N ILE A 184 14.06 -12.48 1.67
CA ILE A 184 12.61 -12.64 1.55
C ILE A 184 12.27 -14.07 1.92
N SER A 185 11.55 -14.26 3.01
CA SER A 185 11.14 -15.57 3.52
C SER A 185 9.95 -15.47 4.45
N VAL A 186 9.20 -16.55 4.58
CA VAL A 186 8.13 -16.67 5.56
C VAL A 186 8.70 -16.51 6.96
N LYS A 187 8.11 -15.63 7.77
CA LYS A 187 8.43 -15.49 9.19
C LYS A 187 7.22 -15.92 10.01
N LYS A 188 7.38 -16.95 10.83
CA LYS A 188 6.41 -17.24 11.89
C LYS A 188 6.51 -16.17 12.97
N VAL A 189 5.36 -15.61 13.35
CA VAL A 189 5.23 -14.72 14.50
C VAL A 189 4.43 -15.49 15.55
N ASN A 190 5.09 -15.79 16.67
CA ASN A 190 4.48 -16.53 17.78
C ASN A 190 3.80 -15.53 18.72
N VAL A 191 2.60 -15.13 18.36
CA VAL A 191 1.70 -14.29 19.16
C VAL A 191 0.33 -14.92 19.05
N ASP A 192 -0.24 -15.31 20.19
CA ASP A 192 -1.62 -15.78 20.27
C ASP A 192 -2.52 -14.56 20.42
N LEU A 193 -3.54 -14.47 19.56
CA LEU A 193 -4.51 -13.38 19.61
C LEU A 193 -5.68 -13.75 20.52
N PRO A 194 -6.10 -12.84 21.41
CA PRO A 194 -7.35 -13.03 22.16
C PRO A 194 -8.54 -13.26 21.22
N PRO A 195 -9.55 -14.04 21.63
CA PRO A 195 -10.70 -14.38 20.76
C PRO A 195 -11.35 -13.19 20.10
N LYS A 196 -11.60 -12.10 20.85
CA LYS A 196 -12.17 -10.84 20.33
C LYS A 196 -11.30 -10.19 19.24
N VAL A 197 -9.98 -10.26 19.37
CA VAL A 197 -9.05 -9.72 18.38
C VAL A 197 -9.02 -10.59 17.13
N ALA A 198 -9.05 -11.92 17.32
CA ALA A 198 -9.10 -12.86 16.19
C ALA A 198 -10.39 -12.68 15.37
N GLU A 199 -11.55 -12.54 16.03
CA GLU A 199 -12.84 -12.26 15.39
C GLU A 199 -12.81 -10.95 14.58
N PHE A 200 -12.29 -9.86 15.16
CA PHE A 200 -12.10 -8.59 14.46
C PHE A 200 -11.22 -8.75 13.20
N CYS A 201 -10.11 -9.48 13.30
CA CYS A 201 -9.24 -9.74 12.16
C CYS A 201 -9.97 -10.56 11.07
N GLU A 202 -10.78 -11.54 11.46
CA GLU A 202 -11.57 -12.35 10.52
C GLU A 202 -12.60 -11.51 9.77
N GLU A 203 -13.31 -10.63 10.46
CA GLU A 203 -14.28 -9.71 9.83
C GLU A 203 -13.60 -8.82 8.76
N LEU A 204 -12.46 -8.24 9.07
CA LEU A 204 -11.71 -7.45 8.10
C LEU A 204 -11.14 -8.32 6.96
N ASN A 205 -10.73 -9.54 7.23
CA ASN A 205 -10.30 -10.49 6.20
C ASN A 205 -11.44 -10.80 5.22
N LYS A 206 -12.67 -10.98 5.69
CA LYS A 206 -13.84 -11.15 4.81
C LYS A 206 -13.98 -9.99 3.83
N MET A 207 -13.76 -8.75 4.28
CA MET A 207 -13.81 -7.56 3.40
C MET A 207 -12.72 -7.59 2.32
N ILE A 208 -11.48 -7.91 2.68
CA ILE A 208 -10.35 -7.84 1.74
C ILE A 208 -10.21 -9.05 0.84
N TYR A 209 -10.71 -10.23 1.27
CA TYR A 209 -10.69 -11.48 0.51
C TYR A 209 -12.06 -11.88 -0.06
N ASP A 210 -13.02 -10.94 -0.09
CA ASP A 210 -14.33 -11.19 -0.68
C ASP A 210 -14.19 -11.70 -2.13
N LYS A 211 -14.72 -12.90 -2.38
CA LYS A 211 -14.68 -13.58 -3.67
C LYS A 211 -15.83 -13.16 -4.61
N GLN A 212 -16.79 -12.36 -4.13
CA GLN A 212 -17.90 -11.90 -4.97
C GLN A 212 -17.44 -10.90 -6.04
N ILE A 213 -16.29 -10.26 -5.80
CA ILE A 213 -15.70 -9.34 -6.76
C ILE A 213 -14.51 -10.04 -7.43
N ASP A 214 -14.65 -10.27 -8.73
CA ASP A 214 -13.57 -10.84 -9.53
C ASP A 214 -12.43 -9.81 -9.69
N VAL A 215 -11.27 -10.14 -9.13
CA VAL A 215 -10.06 -9.32 -9.22
C VAL A 215 -8.88 -10.15 -9.70
N LYS A 216 -7.97 -9.51 -10.43
CA LYS A 216 -6.78 -10.17 -10.96
C LYS A 216 -5.76 -10.41 -9.84
N TRP A 217 -5.71 -11.61 -9.32
CA TRP A 217 -4.63 -12.05 -8.43
C TRP A 217 -3.40 -12.49 -9.22
N ALA A 218 -2.22 -12.16 -8.72
CA ALA A 218 -0.94 -12.56 -9.35
C ALA A 218 -0.75 -14.08 -9.36
N CYS A 219 -1.15 -14.75 -8.28
CA CYS A 219 -1.22 -16.21 -8.21
C CYS A 219 -2.67 -16.59 -7.93
N ASN A 220 -3.22 -17.53 -8.69
CA ASN A 220 -4.55 -18.06 -8.40
C ASN A 220 -4.48 -18.78 -7.04
N ASN A 221 -5.09 -18.17 -6.05
CA ASN A 221 -5.41 -18.86 -4.80
C ASN A 221 -6.57 -19.80 -5.12
N SER A 222 -6.22 -21.02 -5.56
CA SER A 222 -7.15 -22.15 -5.65
C SER A 222 -7.56 -22.64 -4.26
#